data_c3243ea6ab087455ca312fc27a321b34
#
_entry.id   c3243ea6ab087455ca312fc27a321b34
#
_cell.length_a   1.000
_cell.length_b   1.000
_cell.length_c   1.000
_cell.angle_alpha   90.00
_cell.angle_beta   90.00
_cell.angle_gamma   90.00
#
_symmetry.space_group_name_H-M   'P 1'
#
loop_
_entity.id
_entity.type
_entity.pdbx_description
1 polymer ?
#
loop_
_entity_poly.entity_id
_entity_poly.type
_entity_poly.pdbx_seq_one_letter_code
_entity_poly.pdbx_strand_id
1 'polypeptide(L)' 'MKALTVIIEKTENNYSAYLAEVDGIVATGHNIDEIKANIVNAITALLEDCQEY' A
#
# COMPACT_ATOMS: atom_id res chain seq x y z
N MET A 1 4.38 1.04 -19.56
CA MET A 1 4.41 0.58 -18.16
C MET A 1 3.98 1.68 -17.24
N LYS A 2 3.16 1.35 -16.28
CA LYS A 2 2.65 2.34 -15.36
C LYS A 2 3.35 2.25 -14.03
N ALA A 3 3.53 3.39 -13.40
CA ALA A 3 4.07 3.45 -12.05
C ALA A 3 2.92 3.64 -11.08
N LEU A 4 3.03 3.01 -9.93
CA LEU A 4 2.05 3.17 -8.88
C LEU A 4 2.50 4.27 -7.94
N THR A 5 1.56 5.12 -7.58
CA THR A 5 1.85 6.22 -6.66
C THR A 5 1.33 5.85 -5.29
N VAL A 6 2.22 5.81 -4.34
CA VAL A 6 1.87 5.53 -2.95
C VAL A 6 1.86 6.84 -2.18
N ILE A 7 0.73 7.12 -1.58
CA ILE A 7 0.56 8.33 -0.78
C ILE A 7 0.63 7.94 0.68
N ILE A 8 1.55 8.54 1.41
CA ILE A 8 1.73 8.25 2.82
C ILE A 8 1.36 9.48 3.62
N GLU A 9 0.46 9.29 4.56
CA GLU A 9 0.01 10.35 5.44
C GLU A 9 0.36 10.00 6.87
N LYS A 10 0.76 10.99 7.61
CA LYS A 10 1.06 10.81 9.02
C LYS A 10 -0.17 11.19 9.84
N THR A 11 -0.62 10.26 10.66
CA THR A 11 -1.68 10.54 11.60
C THR A 11 -1.06 10.81 12.96
N GLU A 12 -1.90 10.97 13.96
CA GLU A 12 -1.43 11.34 15.27
C GLU A 12 -0.45 10.34 15.86
N ASN A 13 -0.74 9.07 15.69
CA ASN A 13 0.08 8.02 16.29
C ASN A 13 0.67 7.08 15.27
N ASN A 14 0.18 7.11 14.05
CA ASN A 14 0.55 6.13 13.04
C ASN A 14 0.79 6.80 11.71
N TYR A 15 1.14 5.95 10.75
CA TYR A 15 1.19 6.34 9.36
C TYR A 15 0.13 5.56 8.61
N SER A 16 -0.34 6.15 7.54
CA SER A 16 -1.32 5.51 6.69
C SER A 16 -0.87 5.68 5.24
N ALA A 17 -1.03 4.64 4.45
CA ALA A 17 -0.62 4.69 3.06
C ALA A 17 -1.72 4.11 2.19
N TYR A 18 -1.84 4.65 0.98
CA TYR A 18 -2.79 4.13 0.02
C TYR A 18 -2.29 4.42 -1.38
N LEU A 19 -2.88 3.73 -2.33
CA LEU A 19 -2.52 3.90 -3.73
C LEU A 19 -3.46 4.91 -4.38
N ALA A 20 -2.87 5.86 -5.11
CA ALA A 20 -3.66 6.86 -5.79
C ALA A 20 -4.46 6.26 -6.93
N GLU A 21 -3.92 5.23 -7.57
CA GLU A 21 -4.54 4.64 -8.75
C GLU A 21 -5.52 3.52 -8.42
N VAL A 22 -5.43 2.94 -7.25
CA VAL A 22 -6.23 1.77 -6.90
C VAL A 22 -6.97 2.04 -5.61
N ASP A 23 -8.29 2.04 -5.71
CA ASP A 23 -9.12 2.18 -4.51
C ASP A 23 -9.13 0.88 -3.73
N GLY A 24 -9.22 1.00 -2.43
CA GLY A 24 -9.37 -0.16 -1.58
C GLY A 24 -8.08 -0.74 -1.05
N ILE A 25 -6.96 -0.22 -1.48
CA ILE A 25 -5.67 -0.66 -0.95
C ILE A 25 -5.18 0.36 0.04
N VAL A 26 -5.25 -0.01 1.31
CA VAL A 26 -4.86 0.89 2.40
C VAL A 26 -4.00 0.09 3.38
N ALA A 27 -2.95 0.70 3.84
CA ALA A 27 -2.07 0.09 4.83
C ALA A 27 -1.80 1.08 5.95
N THR A 28 -1.55 0.55 7.13
CA THR A 28 -1.19 1.39 8.27
C THR A 28 0.03 0.80 8.94
N GLY A 29 0.73 1.62 9.68
CA GLY A 29 1.90 1.18 10.40
C GLY A 29 2.36 2.24 11.37
N HIS A 30 3.26 1.85 12.27
CA HIS A 30 3.76 2.76 13.29
C HIS A 30 4.93 3.59 12.79
N ASN A 31 5.56 3.18 11.72
CA ASN A 31 6.68 3.91 11.16
C ASN A 31 6.75 3.63 9.67
N ILE A 32 7.68 4.31 9.02
CA ILE A 32 7.79 4.23 7.56
C ILE A 32 8.18 2.82 7.12
N ASP A 33 9.06 2.16 7.87
CA ASP A 33 9.47 0.81 7.49
C ASP A 33 8.29 -0.15 7.54
N GLU A 34 7.47 -0.03 8.57
CA GLU A 34 6.28 -0.87 8.68
C GLU A 34 5.30 -0.60 7.55
N ILE A 35 5.11 0.67 7.24
CA ILE A 35 4.19 1.04 6.17
C ILE A 35 4.66 0.47 4.84
N LYS A 36 5.95 0.56 4.58
CA LYS A 36 6.48 0.02 3.34
C LYS A 36 6.21 -1.47 3.22
N ALA A 37 6.49 -2.21 4.28
CA ALA A 37 6.25 -3.65 4.25
C ALA A 37 4.78 -3.95 4.06
N ASN A 38 3.93 -3.22 4.76
CA ASN A 38 2.50 -3.48 4.69
C ASN A 38 1.94 -3.16 3.31
N ILE A 39 2.36 -2.06 2.72
CA ILE A 39 1.84 -1.68 1.40
C ILE A 39 2.36 -2.64 0.34
N VAL A 40 3.60 -3.09 0.46
CA VAL A 40 4.15 -4.06 -0.48
C VAL A 40 3.38 -5.37 -0.38
N ASN A 41 3.05 -5.80 0.83
CA ASN A 41 2.26 -7.01 1.01
C ASN A 41 0.88 -6.86 0.38
N ALA A 42 0.27 -5.70 0.55
CA ALA A 42 -1.05 -5.48 -0.03
C ALA A 42 -0.99 -5.51 -1.55
N ILE A 43 0.03 -4.90 -2.12
CA ILE A 43 0.18 -4.90 -3.57
C ILE A 43 0.46 -6.32 -4.07
N THR A 44 1.28 -7.06 -3.35
CA THR A 44 1.59 -8.43 -3.73
C THR A 44 0.33 -9.29 -3.73
N ALA A 45 -0.50 -9.12 -2.72
CA ALA A 45 -1.76 -9.86 -2.66
C ALA A 45 -2.65 -9.52 -3.84
N LEU A 46 -2.69 -8.25 -4.20
CA LEU A 46 -3.48 -7.82 -5.34
C LEU A 46 -2.99 -8.46 -6.63
N LEU A 47 -1.68 -8.48 -6.81
CA LEU A 47 -1.09 -9.06 -8.02
C LEU A 47 -1.36 -10.56 -8.08
N GLU A 48 -1.24 -11.24 -6.95
CA GLU A 48 -1.54 -12.66 -6.92
C GLU A 48 -2.99 -12.94 -7.25
N ASP A 49 -3.86 -12.08 -6.75
CA ASP A 49 -5.28 -12.24 -6.99
C ASP A 49 -5.62 -12.04 -8.46
N CYS A 50 -4.89 -11.16 -9.12
CA CYS A 50 -5.14 -10.86 -10.52
C CYS A 50 -4.43 -11.83 -11.46
N GLN A 51 -3.68 -12.73 -10.92
CA GLN A 51 -2.91 -13.65 -11.76
C GLN A 51 -3.84 -14.64 -12.44
N GLU A 52 -3.58 -14.85 -13.73
CA GLU A 52 -4.42 -15.72 -14.54
C GLU A 52 -3.61 -16.88 -15.08
N TYR A 53 -4.28 -17.94 -15.35
CA TYR A 53 -3.66 -19.13 -15.95
C TYR A 53 -4.26 -19.45 -17.28
#